data_6e2950a02a315f96e9ca25c93fa06e24
#
_entry.id   6e2950a02a315f96e9ca25c93fa06e24
#
_cell.length_a   1.000
_cell.length_b   1.000
_cell.length_c   1.000
_cell.angle_alpha   90.00
_cell.angle_beta   90.00
_cell.angle_gamma   90.00
#
_symmetry.space_group_name_H-M   'P 1'
#
loop_
_entity.id
_entity.type
_entity.pdbx_description
1 polymer ?
#
loop_
_entity_poly.entity_id
_entity_poly.type
_entity_poly.pdbx_seq_one_letter_code
_entity_poly.pdbx_strand_id
1 'polypeptide(L)'
;MRIYLLILFVVSFSVSVNSHAEFVDVVAKIKPSVVGIGVHTPTSRPQNILRGTGFVIGNGQYVVTNDHVLPTMLNESLLQKMAVFIGSGKNAKVREAEIVATSSLYDLAILKVSGTPLPAMKLASDKFVPDGTAIAFTGFPIGGVLGLYPVTHRGIVASLTPTVVPAVSAEQINLKMLKRMKTPYLVYQLDATAYPGNSGSAMYDKKTGKVIGIINKVFVQATKEAVISNPSGITYAIPVKYLHQVLKAHNIAI
;
A
#
# COMPACT_ATOMS: atom_id res chain seq x y z
N MET A 1 21.48 62.30 38.21
CA MET A 1 20.23 61.84 37.60
C MET A 1 20.57 60.63 36.72
N ARG A 2 20.36 59.42 37.27
CA ARG A 2 20.71 58.16 36.60
C ARG A 2 19.42 57.56 35.95
N ILE A 3 19.40 57.49 34.62
CA ILE A 3 18.32 56.90 33.84
C ILE A 3 18.59 55.41 33.74
N TYR A 4 17.76 54.56 34.35
CA TYR A 4 17.78 53.11 34.19
C TYR A 4 16.97 52.75 32.92
N LEU A 5 17.68 52.24 31.90
CA LEU A 5 17.07 51.70 30.66
C LEU A 5 16.58 50.27 30.94
N LEU A 6 15.27 50.09 31.05
CA LEU A 6 14.65 48.78 31.22
C LEU A 6 14.53 48.10 29.84
N ILE A 7 15.39 47.15 29.56
CA ILE A 7 15.29 46.32 28.34
C ILE A 7 14.27 45.20 28.59
N LEU A 8 13.11 45.35 27.96
CA LEU A 8 12.05 44.33 27.98
C LEU A 8 12.41 43.19 27.00
N PHE A 9 12.82 42.01 27.52
CA PHE A 9 13.13 40.84 26.75
C PHE A 9 11.80 40.11 26.45
N VAL A 10 11.24 40.32 25.25
CA VAL A 10 10.06 39.59 24.77
C VAL A 10 10.53 38.20 24.26
N VAL A 11 10.37 37.20 25.11
CA VAL A 11 10.56 35.79 24.70
C VAL A 11 9.35 35.35 23.87
N SER A 12 9.52 35.33 22.55
CA SER A 12 8.53 34.74 21.63
C SER A 12 8.49 33.23 21.81
N PHE A 13 7.50 32.76 22.55
CA PHE A 13 7.21 31.32 22.65
C PHE A 13 6.52 30.88 21.33
N SER A 14 7.30 30.42 20.39
CA SER A 14 6.76 29.79 19.16
C SER A 14 6.20 28.40 19.54
N VAL A 15 4.91 28.33 19.81
CA VAL A 15 4.23 27.06 20.05
C VAL A 15 4.13 26.30 18.74
N SER A 16 4.93 25.26 18.57
CA SER A 16 4.88 24.32 17.42
C SER A 16 3.66 23.39 17.56
N VAL A 17 2.46 23.88 17.27
CA VAL A 17 1.19 23.11 17.39
C VAL A 17 0.86 22.30 16.14
N ASN A 18 1.68 22.33 15.06
CA ASN A 18 1.22 21.93 13.73
C ASN A 18 1.45 20.47 13.28
N SER A 19 2.25 19.66 13.97
CA SER A 19 2.63 18.35 13.37
C SER A 19 1.52 17.27 13.46
N HIS A 20 0.62 17.38 14.41
CA HIS A 20 -0.44 16.37 14.61
C HIS A 20 -1.67 16.64 13.72
N ALA A 21 -2.07 17.91 13.58
CA ALA A 21 -3.14 18.32 12.67
C ALA A 21 -2.79 17.97 11.22
N GLU A 22 -1.54 18.21 10.80
CA GLU A 22 -1.03 17.91 9.47
C GLU A 22 -1.19 16.42 9.09
N PHE A 23 -0.90 15.48 9.99
CA PHE A 23 -1.06 14.04 9.69
C PHE A 23 -2.52 13.62 9.58
N VAL A 24 -3.42 14.15 10.39
CA VAL A 24 -4.87 13.91 10.30
C VAL A 24 -5.39 14.35 8.92
N ASP A 25 -4.96 15.52 8.45
CA ASP A 25 -5.34 16.06 7.15
C ASP A 25 -4.79 15.20 5.99
N VAL A 26 -3.53 14.73 6.11
CA VAL A 26 -2.94 13.79 5.15
C VAL A 26 -3.78 12.52 5.06
N VAL A 27 -4.14 11.91 6.19
CA VAL A 27 -4.96 10.68 6.23
C VAL A 27 -6.34 10.92 5.62
N ALA A 28 -7.00 12.03 5.95
CA ALA A 28 -8.30 12.37 5.41
C ALA A 28 -8.27 12.51 3.88
N LYS A 29 -7.20 13.13 3.35
CA LYS A 29 -6.98 13.28 1.91
C LYS A 29 -6.67 11.97 1.18
N ILE A 30 -5.96 11.04 1.83
CA ILE A 30 -5.50 9.77 1.23
C ILE A 30 -6.61 8.73 1.18
N LYS A 31 -7.43 8.60 2.24
CA LYS A 31 -8.45 7.56 2.35
C LYS A 31 -9.36 7.40 1.14
N PRO A 32 -9.84 8.47 0.47
CA PRO A 32 -10.67 8.34 -0.73
C PRO A 32 -9.96 7.73 -1.95
N SER A 33 -8.62 7.70 -1.95
CA SER A 33 -7.82 7.09 -3.02
C SER A 33 -7.50 5.62 -2.76
N VAL A 34 -7.84 5.09 -1.58
CA VAL A 34 -7.58 3.70 -1.19
C VAL A 34 -8.82 2.86 -1.52
N VAL A 35 -8.59 1.74 -2.19
CA VAL A 35 -9.64 0.85 -2.69
C VAL A 35 -9.37 -0.60 -2.30
N GLY A 36 -10.42 -1.38 -2.13
CA GLY A 36 -10.29 -2.83 -2.00
C GLY A 36 -10.10 -3.48 -3.36
N ILE A 37 -9.31 -4.54 -3.41
CA ILE A 37 -9.08 -5.36 -4.60
C ILE A 37 -9.60 -6.75 -4.37
N GLY A 38 -10.34 -7.28 -5.35
CA GLY A 38 -10.86 -8.63 -5.24
C GLY A 38 -11.62 -9.08 -6.47
N VAL A 39 -12.59 -9.95 -6.27
CA VAL A 39 -13.43 -10.50 -7.34
C VAL A 39 -14.91 -10.29 -7.02
N HIS A 40 -15.67 -10.03 -8.07
CA HIS A 40 -17.13 -10.01 -8.05
C HIS A 40 -17.67 -11.20 -8.81
N THR A 41 -18.58 -11.96 -8.18
CA THR A 41 -19.21 -13.14 -8.77
C THR A 41 -20.72 -13.00 -8.57
N PRO A 42 -21.48 -12.56 -9.60
CA PRO A 42 -22.91 -12.23 -9.46
C PRO A 42 -23.75 -13.39 -8.93
N THR A 43 -23.36 -14.61 -9.27
CA THR A 43 -24.08 -15.85 -8.96
C THR A 43 -23.73 -16.47 -7.61
N SER A 44 -22.72 -15.94 -6.91
CA SER A 44 -22.22 -16.49 -5.64
C SER A 44 -22.77 -15.77 -4.40
N ARG A 45 -22.60 -16.41 -3.25
CA ARG A 45 -22.84 -15.83 -1.93
C ARG A 45 -21.64 -16.11 -1.02
N PRO A 46 -20.87 -15.10 -0.61
CA PRO A 46 -20.99 -13.67 -0.96
C PRO A 46 -20.60 -13.39 -2.42
N GLN A 47 -21.20 -12.37 -3.03
CA GLN A 47 -20.87 -11.95 -4.40
C GLN A 47 -19.47 -11.32 -4.50
N ASN A 48 -19.02 -10.67 -3.43
CA ASN A 48 -17.78 -9.91 -3.37
C ASN A 48 -16.78 -10.59 -2.44
N ILE A 49 -15.60 -10.90 -2.95
CA ILE A 49 -14.50 -11.47 -2.17
C ILE A 49 -13.33 -10.50 -2.23
N LEU A 50 -13.02 -9.86 -1.09
CA LEU A 50 -11.84 -9.01 -0.93
C LEU A 50 -10.58 -9.87 -0.82
N ARG A 51 -9.54 -9.52 -1.56
CA ARG A 51 -8.25 -10.22 -1.59
C ARG A 51 -7.09 -9.37 -1.06
N GLY A 52 -7.20 -8.05 -1.19
CA GLY A 52 -6.16 -7.11 -0.76
C GLY A 52 -6.59 -5.67 -0.94
N THR A 53 -5.61 -4.81 -0.91
CA THR A 53 -5.76 -3.35 -1.04
C THR A 53 -5.13 -2.88 -2.34
N GLY A 54 -5.60 -1.75 -2.85
CA GLY A 54 -4.99 -0.99 -3.92
C GLY A 54 -5.14 0.51 -3.66
N PHE A 55 -4.49 1.29 -4.50
CA PHE A 55 -4.61 2.76 -4.46
C PHE A 55 -4.60 3.36 -5.86
N VAL A 56 -5.31 4.45 -5.99
CA VAL A 56 -5.52 5.15 -7.27
C VAL A 56 -4.34 6.08 -7.57
N ILE A 57 -3.92 6.11 -8.84
CA ILE A 57 -2.84 6.98 -9.35
C ILE A 57 -3.23 7.68 -10.66
N GLY A 58 -2.38 8.60 -11.09
CA GLY A 58 -2.47 9.27 -12.39
C GLY A 58 -3.75 10.08 -12.55
N ASN A 59 -4.46 9.83 -13.64
CA ASN A 59 -5.72 10.49 -13.97
C ASN A 59 -6.94 10.02 -13.19
N GLY A 60 -6.76 9.16 -12.15
CA GLY A 60 -7.86 8.64 -11.35
C GLY A 60 -8.53 7.37 -11.89
N GLN A 61 -7.96 6.75 -12.93
CA GLN A 61 -8.45 5.52 -13.54
C GLN A 61 -7.50 4.33 -13.40
N TYR A 62 -6.27 4.56 -12.93
CA TYR A 62 -5.31 3.49 -12.67
C TYR A 62 -5.25 3.14 -11.19
N VAL A 63 -5.23 1.86 -10.89
CA VAL A 63 -5.14 1.33 -9.52
C VAL A 63 -3.93 0.42 -9.42
N VAL A 64 -3.07 0.68 -8.46
CA VAL A 64 -1.89 -0.14 -8.16
C VAL A 64 -2.21 -1.11 -7.03
N THR A 65 -1.73 -2.35 -7.16
CA THR A 65 -1.78 -3.39 -6.12
C THR A 65 -0.60 -4.35 -6.28
N ASN A 66 -0.54 -5.43 -5.50
CA ASN A 66 0.42 -6.51 -5.73
C ASN A 66 -0.09 -7.54 -6.75
N ASP A 67 0.85 -8.15 -7.48
CA ASP A 67 0.55 -9.25 -8.44
C ASP A 67 -0.09 -10.46 -7.74
N HIS A 68 0.38 -10.83 -6.54
CA HIS A 68 -0.17 -11.96 -5.77
C HIS A 68 -1.59 -11.71 -5.23
N VAL A 69 -2.08 -10.47 -5.21
CA VAL A 69 -3.45 -10.13 -4.82
C VAL A 69 -4.45 -10.53 -5.92
N LEU A 70 -3.99 -10.55 -7.17
CA LEU A 70 -4.83 -10.95 -8.30
C LEU A 70 -5.19 -12.45 -8.22
N PRO A 71 -6.37 -12.87 -8.69
CA PRO A 71 -6.68 -14.28 -8.85
C PRO A 71 -5.78 -14.89 -9.93
N THR A 72 -5.36 -16.12 -9.73
CA THR A 72 -4.59 -16.86 -10.76
C THR A 72 -5.42 -17.09 -12.01
N MET A 73 -6.72 -17.31 -11.83
CA MET A 73 -7.70 -17.52 -12.91
C MET A 73 -9.07 -17.01 -12.43
N LEU A 74 -9.81 -16.40 -13.33
CA LEU A 74 -11.22 -16.04 -13.12
C LEU A 74 -12.11 -17.19 -13.58
N ASN A 75 -13.17 -17.46 -12.84
CA ASN A 75 -14.15 -18.48 -13.21
C ASN A 75 -15.20 -17.88 -14.15
N GLU A 76 -15.00 -18.07 -15.45
CA GLU A 76 -15.90 -17.52 -16.47
C GLU A 76 -17.30 -18.13 -16.42
N SER A 77 -17.43 -19.40 -16.04
CA SER A 77 -18.76 -20.07 -15.93
C SER A 77 -19.63 -19.46 -14.84
N LEU A 78 -19.02 -18.82 -13.82
CA LEU A 78 -19.68 -18.09 -12.76
C LEU A 78 -19.76 -16.58 -13.03
N LEU A 79 -19.37 -16.14 -14.23
CA LEU A 79 -19.27 -14.71 -14.59
C LEU A 79 -18.41 -13.90 -13.60
N GLN A 80 -17.37 -14.53 -13.07
CA GLN A 80 -16.45 -13.91 -12.12
C GLN A 80 -15.59 -12.86 -12.82
N LYS A 81 -15.47 -11.68 -12.21
CA LYS A 81 -14.70 -10.55 -12.74
C LYS A 81 -13.77 -9.96 -11.69
N MET A 82 -12.64 -9.41 -12.17
CA MET A 82 -11.80 -8.54 -11.36
C MET A 82 -12.60 -7.33 -10.92
N ALA A 83 -12.52 -6.97 -9.63
CA ALA A 83 -13.29 -5.89 -9.06
C ALA A 83 -12.46 -5.00 -8.14
N VAL A 84 -12.78 -3.72 -8.19
CA VAL A 84 -12.30 -2.69 -7.28
C VAL A 84 -13.47 -2.23 -6.42
N PHE A 85 -13.28 -2.29 -5.09
CA PHE A 85 -14.28 -1.88 -4.10
C PHE A 85 -13.96 -0.46 -3.62
N ILE A 86 -14.87 0.48 -3.87
CA ILE A 86 -14.68 1.92 -3.67
C ILE A 86 -15.59 2.40 -2.55
N GLY A 87 -15.07 3.18 -1.62
CA GLY A 87 -15.79 3.67 -0.45
C GLY A 87 -15.60 2.76 0.76
N SER A 88 -16.56 2.77 1.68
CA SER A 88 -16.43 2.04 2.95
C SER A 88 -17.75 1.45 3.42
N GLY A 89 -17.64 0.36 4.19
CA GLY A 89 -18.77 -0.30 4.83
C GLY A 89 -19.80 -0.82 3.82
N LYS A 90 -21.09 -0.68 4.19
CA LYS A 90 -22.22 -1.15 3.37
C LYS A 90 -22.43 -0.31 2.11
N ASN A 91 -21.88 0.90 2.03
CA ASN A 91 -22.00 1.82 0.90
C ASN A 91 -20.88 1.65 -0.15
N ALA A 92 -20.05 0.63 -0.02
CA ALA A 92 -19.01 0.35 -0.99
C ALA A 92 -19.60 0.03 -2.36
N LYS A 93 -19.08 0.70 -3.38
CA LYS A 93 -19.44 0.48 -4.79
C LYS A 93 -18.45 -0.48 -5.42
N VAL A 94 -18.93 -1.36 -6.27
CA VAL A 94 -18.11 -2.29 -7.05
C VAL A 94 -17.92 -1.71 -8.45
N ARG A 95 -16.69 -1.69 -8.95
CA ARG A 95 -16.37 -1.42 -10.36
C ARG A 95 -15.56 -2.58 -10.90
N GLU A 96 -15.88 -3.01 -12.10
CA GLU A 96 -15.04 -3.95 -12.83
C GLU A 96 -13.70 -3.29 -13.17
N ALA A 97 -12.66 -4.11 -13.21
CA ALA A 97 -11.32 -3.65 -13.51
C ALA A 97 -10.63 -4.59 -14.49
N GLU A 98 -9.78 -4.02 -15.34
CA GLU A 98 -8.94 -4.74 -16.30
C GLU A 98 -7.50 -4.71 -15.83
N ILE A 99 -6.79 -5.83 -15.96
CA ILE A 99 -5.35 -5.89 -15.68
C ILE A 99 -4.61 -5.32 -16.89
N VAL A 100 -3.94 -4.19 -16.72
CA VAL A 100 -3.21 -3.52 -17.82
C VAL A 100 -1.70 -3.72 -17.75
N ALA A 101 -1.16 -4.06 -16.58
CA ALA A 101 0.24 -4.41 -16.43
C ALA A 101 0.47 -5.28 -15.20
N THR A 102 1.43 -6.20 -15.29
CA THR A 102 1.90 -7.00 -14.15
C THR A 102 3.42 -7.12 -14.17
N SER A 103 4.00 -7.24 -13.00
CA SER A 103 5.40 -7.57 -12.82
C SER A 103 5.55 -8.59 -11.71
N SER A 104 5.70 -9.85 -12.09
CA SER A 104 5.94 -10.93 -11.12
C SER A 104 7.32 -10.80 -10.43
N LEU A 105 8.28 -10.09 -11.05
CA LEU A 105 9.57 -9.81 -10.44
C LEU A 105 9.40 -8.92 -9.22
N TYR A 106 8.72 -7.79 -9.37
CA TYR A 106 8.49 -6.82 -8.30
C TYR A 106 7.20 -7.06 -7.52
N ASP A 107 6.40 -8.07 -7.90
CA ASP A 107 5.10 -8.34 -7.29
C ASP A 107 4.15 -7.14 -7.35
N LEU A 108 4.08 -6.49 -8.50
CA LEU A 108 3.24 -5.33 -8.77
C LEU A 108 2.23 -5.62 -9.87
N ALA A 109 1.04 -5.04 -9.74
CA ALA A 109 0.01 -5.06 -10.76
C ALA A 109 -0.64 -3.68 -10.89
N ILE A 110 -1.05 -3.33 -12.11
CA ILE A 110 -1.77 -2.11 -12.41
C ILE A 110 -3.07 -2.51 -13.07
N LEU A 111 -4.16 -2.03 -12.50
CA LEU A 111 -5.52 -2.22 -13.00
C LEU A 111 -6.02 -0.91 -13.60
N LYS A 112 -6.91 -1.01 -14.58
CA LYS A 112 -7.65 0.12 -15.12
C LYS A 112 -9.13 -0.03 -14.77
N VAL A 113 -9.72 1.04 -14.25
CA VAL A 113 -11.15 1.12 -13.95
C VAL A 113 -11.82 2.15 -14.84
N SER A 114 -13.01 1.83 -15.33
CA SER A 114 -13.82 2.75 -16.13
C SER A 114 -14.69 3.66 -15.25
N GLY A 115 -15.30 4.66 -15.89
CA GLY A 115 -16.23 5.58 -15.24
C GLY A 115 -15.56 6.82 -14.65
N THR A 116 -16.25 7.51 -13.73
CA THR A 116 -15.76 8.77 -13.13
C THR A 116 -14.41 8.57 -12.46
N PRO A 117 -13.41 9.43 -12.77
CA PRO A 117 -12.11 9.39 -12.11
C PRO A 117 -12.22 9.45 -10.58
N LEU A 118 -11.37 8.68 -9.92
CA LEU A 118 -11.26 8.65 -8.48
C LEU A 118 -10.14 9.59 -8.01
N PRO A 119 -10.18 10.08 -6.76
CA PRO A 119 -9.05 10.79 -6.18
C PRO A 119 -7.77 9.98 -6.31
N ALA A 120 -6.70 10.59 -6.82
CA ALA A 120 -5.43 9.92 -7.08
C ALA A 120 -4.34 10.36 -6.11
N MET A 121 -3.51 9.42 -5.66
CA MET A 121 -2.32 9.70 -4.87
C MET A 121 -1.17 10.13 -5.77
N LYS A 122 -0.34 11.06 -5.28
CA LYS A 122 0.89 11.45 -5.96
C LYS A 122 2.01 10.49 -5.59
N LEU A 123 2.78 10.03 -6.58
CA LEU A 123 3.99 9.26 -6.35
C LEU A 123 5.15 10.18 -5.94
N ALA A 124 6.03 9.70 -5.08
CA ALA A 124 7.32 10.30 -4.83
C ALA A 124 8.27 10.06 -6.03
N SER A 125 9.46 10.66 -6.01
CA SER A 125 10.51 10.36 -6.99
C SER A 125 10.97 8.91 -6.89
N ASP A 126 11.69 8.44 -7.88
CA ASP A 126 12.25 7.08 -7.96
C ASP A 126 13.46 6.83 -7.04
N LYS A 127 13.74 7.75 -6.12
CA LYS A 127 14.83 7.61 -5.13
C LYS A 127 14.37 6.80 -3.94
N PHE A 128 15.30 6.06 -3.36
CA PHE A 128 15.08 5.43 -2.05
C PHE A 128 15.01 6.49 -0.96
N VAL A 129 14.14 6.25 0.03
CA VAL A 129 14.11 7.08 1.25
C VAL A 129 15.06 6.50 2.31
N PRO A 130 15.67 7.32 3.15
CA PRO A 130 16.60 6.86 4.18
C PRO A 130 15.89 6.12 5.33
N ASP A 131 16.65 5.31 6.04
CA ASP A 131 16.22 4.68 7.29
C ASP A 131 15.80 5.74 8.30
N GLY A 132 14.83 5.42 9.14
CA GLY A 132 14.22 6.37 10.08
C GLY A 132 13.11 7.26 9.47
N THR A 133 12.89 7.20 8.14
CA THR A 133 11.79 7.94 7.49
C THR A 133 10.45 7.53 8.08
N ALA A 134 9.71 8.51 8.64
CA ALA A 134 8.37 8.29 9.17
C ALA A 134 7.37 8.02 8.04
N ILE A 135 6.67 6.89 8.12
CA ILE A 135 5.74 6.43 7.11
C ILE A 135 4.34 6.20 7.69
N ALA A 136 3.37 6.15 6.80
CA ALA A 136 2.08 5.54 7.06
C ALA A 136 1.62 4.72 5.85
N PHE A 137 0.68 3.82 6.08
CA PHE A 137 -0.01 3.11 5.01
C PHE A 137 -1.47 2.89 5.40
N THR A 138 -2.36 2.89 4.40
CA THR A 138 -3.79 2.74 4.62
C THR A 138 -4.30 1.60 3.74
N GLY A 139 -5.06 0.68 4.32
CA GLY A 139 -5.58 -0.48 3.62
C GLY A 139 -6.75 -1.14 4.34
N PHE A 140 -7.11 -2.34 3.92
CA PHE A 140 -8.23 -3.11 4.44
C PHE A 140 -7.71 -4.38 5.16
N PRO A 141 -7.14 -4.24 6.38
CA PRO A 141 -6.66 -5.39 7.13
C PRO A 141 -7.82 -6.32 7.46
N ILE A 142 -7.60 -7.63 7.27
CA ILE A 142 -8.58 -8.68 7.59
C ILE A 142 -9.98 -8.33 7.05
N GLY A 143 -10.04 -7.73 5.86
CA GLY A 143 -11.26 -7.12 5.31
C GLY A 143 -12.44 -8.08 5.14
N GLY A 144 -12.19 -9.39 5.04
CA GLY A 144 -13.25 -10.40 5.05
C GLY A 144 -13.98 -10.51 6.39
N VAL A 145 -13.37 -10.07 7.49
CA VAL A 145 -13.93 -10.12 8.86
C VAL A 145 -14.35 -8.73 9.33
N LEU A 146 -13.47 -7.72 9.15
CA LEU A 146 -13.70 -6.37 9.66
C LEU A 146 -14.55 -5.51 8.71
N GLY A 147 -14.82 -6.00 7.49
CA GLY A 147 -15.53 -5.25 6.45
C GLY A 147 -14.64 -4.24 5.73
N LEU A 148 -15.24 -3.50 4.79
CA LEU A 148 -14.55 -2.52 3.94
C LEU A 148 -14.36 -1.18 4.68
N TYR A 149 -13.57 -1.16 5.74
CA TYR A 149 -13.18 0.06 6.44
C TYR A 149 -11.68 0.29 6.29
N PRO A 150 -11.23 1.37 5.61
CA PRO A 150 -9.81 1.62 5.43
C PRO A 150 -9.16 2.03 6.77
N VAL A 151 -8.19 1.25 7.21
CA VAL A 151 -7.43 1.43 8.46
C VAL A 151 -6.05 2.00 8.13
N THR A 152 -5.64 3.03 8.88
CA THR A 152 -4.32 3.64 8.73
C THR A 152 -3.37 3.14 9.81
N HIS A 153 -2.23 2.65 9.38
CA HIS A 153 -1.09 2.26 10.21
C HIS A 153 0.05 3.26 10.03
N ARG A 154 0.93 3.34 11.02
CA ARG A 154 2.14 4.18 10.97
C ARG A 154 3.35 3.39 11.43
N GLY A 155 4.53 3.83 11.01
CA GLY A 155 5.80 3.24 11.38
C GLY A 155 6.97 4.03 10.83
N ILE A 156 8.11 3.39 10.70
CA ILE A 156 9.30 3.93 10.08
C ILE A 156 9.89 2.93 9.07
N VAL A 157 10.67 3.43 8.13
CA VAL A 157 11.60 2.61 7.37
C VAL A 157 12.72 2.21 8.32
N ALA A 158 12.80 0.92 8.65
CA ALA A 158 13.83 0.41 9.57
C ALA A 158 15.14 0.11 8.83
N SER A 159 15.05 -0.38 7.58
CA SER A 159 16.22 -0.66 6.75
C SER A 159 15.86 -0.82 5.27
N LEU A 160 16.83 -0.60 4.40
CA LEU A 160 16.77 -0.97 2.99
C LEU A 160 17.56 -2.27 2.79
N THR A 161 16.86 -3.39 2.53
CA THR A 161 17.46 -4.72 2.48
C THR A 161 17.24 -5.39 1.12
N PRO A 162 18.14 -6.29 0.66
CA PRO A 162 17.83 -7.16 -0.46
C PRO A 162 16.60 -8.03 -0.20
N THR A 163 15.83 -8.34 -1.24
CA THR A 163 14.72 -9.28 -1.13
C THR A 163 15.26 -10.63 -0.67
N VAL A 164 15.02 -10.99 0.59
CA VAL A 164 15.36 -12.31 1.12
C VAL A 164 14.28 -13.27 0.67
N VAL A 165 14.66 -14.28 -0.09
CA VAL A 165 13.80 -15.44 -0.36
C VAL A 165 14.06 -16.43 0.77
N PRO A 166 13.13 -16.65 1.71
CA PRO A 166 13.26 -17.73 2.68
C PRO A 166 13.22 -19.06 1.91
N ALA A 167 14.37 -19.67 1.69
CA ALA A 167 14.45 -21.06 1.22
C ALA A 167 14.14 -21.95 2.43
N VAL A 168 12.89 -22.30 2.64
CA VAL A 168 12.49 -23.20 3.73
C VAL A 168 12.78 -24.66 3.36
N SER A 169 12.74 -25.01 2.06
CA SER A 169 13.27 -26.26 1.50
C SER A 169 13.46 -26.14 -0.01
N ALA A 170 14.33 -26.96 -0.58
CA ALA A 170 14.55 -27.01 -2.03
C ALA A 170 13.28 -27.35 -2.84
N GLU A 171 12.37 -28.11 -2.23
CA GLU A 171 11.11 -28.55 -2.85
C GLU A 171 10.09 -27.41 -3.04
N GLN A 172 10.22 -26.30 -2.28
CA GLN A 172 9.35 -25.14 -2.37
C GLN A 172 9.84 -24.08 -3.37
N ILE A 173 10.99 -24.32 -4.00
CA ILE A 173 11.57 -23.39 -4.97
C ILE A 173 10.82 -23.48 -6.29
N ASN A 174 10.01 -22.49 -6.61
CA ASN A 174 9.38 -22.35 -7.92
C ASN A 174 10.14 -21.40 -8.84
N LEU A 175 9.78 -21.37 -10.14
CA LEU A 175 10.43 -20.53 -11.16
C LEU A 175 10.40 -19.03 -10.81
N LYS A 176 9.33 -18.54 -10.14
CA LYS A 176 9.26 -17.14 -9.64
C LYS A 176 10.32 -16.87 -8.56
N MET A 177 10.52 -17.82 -7.65
CA MET A 177 11.55 -17.75 -6.62
C MET A 177 12.96 -17.76 -7.22
N LEU A 178 13.22 -18.68 -8.16
CA LEU A 178 14.51 -18.75 -8.85
C LEU A 178 14.85 -17.44 -9.58
N LYS A 179 13.89 -16.81 -10.24
CA LYS A 179 14.10 -15.50 -10.87
C LYS A 179 14.44 -14.41 -9.85
N ARG A 180 13.75 -14.36 -8.70
CA ARG A 180 14.04 -13.42 -7.62
C ARG A 180 15.41 -13.64 -6.99
N MET A 181 15.85 -14.91 -6.85
CA MET A 181 17.19 -15.24 -6.35
C MET A 181 18.30 -14.80 -7.30
N LYS A 182 18.09 -14.89 -8.62
CA LYS A 182 19.07 -14.47 -9.64
C LYS A 182 19.20 -12.95 -9.76
N THR A 183 18.14 -12.21 -9.43
CA THR A 183 18.10 -10.74 -9.55
C THR A 183 17.48 -10.14 -8.27
N PRO A 184 18.18 -10.19 -7.13
CA PRO A 184 17.68 -9.61 -5.90
C PRO A 184 17.52 -8.10 -6.08
N TYR A 185 16.37 -7.58 -5.68
CA TYR A 185 16.10 -6.15 -5.64
C TYR A 185 15.93 -5.69 -4.19
N LEU A 186 16.12 -4.40 -3.96
CA LEU A 186 16.03 -3.83 -2.62
C LEU A 186 14.58 -3.58 -2.23
N VAL A 187 14.23 -3.88 -0.98
CA VAL A 187 12.92 -3.61 -0.38
C VAL A 187 13.10 -2.84 0.93
N TYR A 188 12.09 -2.10 1.31
CA TYR A 188 12.04 -1.53 2.65
C TYR A 188 11.60 -2.59 3.65
N GLN A 189 12.40 -2.77 4.70
CA GLN A 189 11.97 -3.41 5.94
C GLN A 189 11.43 -2.31 6.85
N LEU A 190 10.26 -2.52 7.40
CA LEU A 190 9.54 -1.53 8.20
C LEU A 190 9.42 -2.00 9.64
N ASP A 191 9.58 -1.09 10.59
CA ASP A 191 9.04 -1.20 11.93
C ASP A 191 7.59 -0.72 11.90
N ALA A 192 6.71 -1.64 11.58
CA ALA A 192 5.27 -1.43 11.46
C ALA A 192 4.55 -2.77 11.36
N THR A 193 3.37 -2.85 11.96
CA THR A 193 2.52 -4.05 11.87
C THR A 193 1.56 -3.93 10.71
N ALA A 194 1.63 -4.86 9.75
CA ALA A 194 0.63 -5.06 8.72
C ALA A 194 -0.04 -6.43 8.89
N TYR A 195 -1.27 -6.53 8.45
CA TYR A 195 -2.10 -7.74 8.53
C TYR A 195 -2.46 -8.23 7.12
N PRO A 196 -2.90 -9.50 6.98
CA PRO A 196 -3.49 -9.99 5.73
C PRO A 196 -4.59 -9.03 5.25
N GLY A 197 -4.55 -8.68 3.96
CA GLY A 197 -5.42 -7.66 3.37
C GLY A 197 -4.75 -6.29 3.17
N ASN A 198 -3.64 -5.99 3.89
CA ASN A 198 -2.85 -4.79 3.63
C ASN A 198 -1.94 -4.90 2.40
N SER A 199 -1.77 -6.10 1.80
CA SER A 199 -1.02 -6.26 0.55
C SER A 199 -1.57 -5.34 -0.54
N GLY A 200 -0.69 -4.57 -1.20
CA GLY A 200 -1.03 -3.57 -2.21
C GLY A 200 -1.34 -2.18 -1.66
N SER A 201 -1.36 -1.98 -0.34
CA SER A 201 -1.54 -0.64 0.25
C SER A 201 -0.43 0.31 -0.14
N ALA A 202 -0.79 1.55 -0.46
CA ALA A 202 0.19 2.62 -0.60
C ALA A 202 0.88 2.87 0.74
N MET A 203 2.22 2.78 0.75
CA MET A 203 3.06 3.32 1.82
C MET A 203 3.46 4.73 1.44
N TYR A 204 3.15 5.70 2.26
CA TYR A 204 3.37 7.11 1.97
C TYR A 204 4.15 7.83 3.06
N ASP A 205 4.86 8.87 2.66
CA ASP A 205 5.51 9.79 3.57
C ASP A 205 4.47 10.48 4.45
N LYS A 206 4.67 10.44 5.75
CA LYS A 206 3.70 10.90 6.76
C LYS A 206 3.38 12.39 6.66
N LYS A 207 4.32 13.22 6.16
CA LYS A 207 4.17 14.67 6.07
C LYS A 207 3.51 15.09 4.76
N THR A 208 3.97 14.49 3.64
CA THR A 208 3.57 14.94 2.30
C THR A 208 2.42 14.13 1.70
N GLY A 209 2.17 12.92 2.19
CA GLY A 209 1.21 11.98 1.62
C GLY A 209 1.64 11.39 0.28
N LYS A 210 2.88 11.65 -0.20
CA LYS A 210 3.37 11.06 -1.45
C LYS A 210 3.71 9.59 -1.24
N VAL A 211 3.33 8.75 -2.19
CA VAL A 211 3.61 7.31 -2.17
C VAL A 211 5.10 7.08 -2.35
N ILE A 212 5.74 6.42 -1.40
CA ILE A 212 7.16 6.06 -1.39
C ILE A 212 7.37 4.55 -1.53
N GLY A 213 6.32 3.74 -1.34
CA GLY A 213 6.37 2.30 -1.51
C GLY A 213 4.99 1.65 -1.52
N ILE A 214 4.97 0.34 -1.69
CA ILE A 214 3.78 -0.50 -1.72
C ILE A 214 3.95 -1.64 -0.71
N ILE A 215 3.05 -1.77 0.25
CA ILE A 215 3.07 -2.86 1.23
C ILE A 215 2.93 -4.19 0.49
N ASN A 216 3.86 -5.10 0.75
CA ASN A 216 3.90 -6.38 0.05
C ASN A 216 3.57 -7.54 1.00
N LYS A 217 4.46 -7.83 1.93
CA LYS A 217 4.39 -9.01 2.78
C LYS A 217 4.61 -8.66 4.23
N VAL A 218 3.91 -9.39 5.08
CA VAL A 218 4.25 -9.55 6.49
C VAL A 218 5.21 -10.73 6.58
N PHE A 219 6.21 -10.67 7.44
CA PHE A 219 7.04 -11.83 7.75
C PHE A 219 6.16 -12.88 8.46
N VAL A 220 5.82 -13.95 7.73
CA VAL A 220 4.97 -15.03 8.25
C VAL A 220 5.88 -16.16 8.70
N GLN A 221 5.97 -16.39 10.02
CA GLN A 221 6.77 -17.50 10.56
C GLN A 221 6.08 -18.87 10.42
N ALA A 222 4.74 -18.90 10.26
CA ALA A 222 3.99 -20.16 10.19
C ALA A 222 2.71 -20.05 9.35
N THR A 223 1.57 -19.73 9.95
CA THR A 223 0.25 -19.66 9.28
C THR A 223 -0.33 -18.26 9.30
N LYS A 224 -1.40 -18.02 8.51
CA LYS A 224 -2.13 -16.75 8.54
C LYS A 224 -2.71 -16.43 9.92
N GLU A 225 -3.14 -17.45 10.63
CA GLU A 225 -3.67 -17.38 11.99
C GLU A 225 -2.59 -16.95 12.99
N ALA A 226 -1.36 -17.45 12.82
CA ALA A 226 -0.22 -17.07 13.65
C ALA A 226 0.16 -15.59 13.44
N VAL A 227 0.04 -15.06 12.22
CA VAL A 227 0.27 -13.63 11.94
C VAL A 227 -0.75 -12.73 12.62
N ILE A 228 -1.99 -13.21 12.77
CA ILE A 228 -3.07 -12.47 13.44
C ILE A 228 -2.88 -12.50 14.95
N SER A 229 -2.52 -13.65 15.51
CA SER A 229 -2.36 -13.82 16.96
C SER A 229 -1.03 -13.28 17.49
N ASN A 230 0.05 -13.39 16.72
CA ASN A 230 1.40 -12.96 17.09
C ASN A 230 2.07 -12.21 15.94
N PRO A 231 1.70 -10.95 15.68
CA PRO A 231 2.31 -10.17 14.60
C PRO A 231 3.79 -9.92 14.89
N SER A 232 4.65 -10.18 13.91
CA SER A 232 6.11 -10.03 14.05
C SER A 232 6.56 -8.58 14.22
N GLY A 233 5.71 -7.59 13.90
CA GLY A 233 6.11 -6.19 13.81
C GLY A 233 6.97 -5.85 12.58
N ILE A 234 7.40 -6.86 11.82
CA ILE A 234 8.22 -6.69 10.61
C ILE A 234 7.33 -6.77 9.38
N THR A 235 7.36 -5.71 8.57
CA THR A 235 6.63 -5.60 7.31
C THR A 235 7.61 -5.23 6.21
N TYR A 236 7.38 -5.71 4.99
CA TYR A 236 8.16 -5.34 3.81
C TYR A 236 7.33 -4.52 2.85
N ALA A 237 7.98 -3.52 2.23
CA ALA A 237 7.37 -2.71 1.19
C ALA A 237 8.27 -2.61 -0.04
N ILE A 238 7.64 -2.63 -1.21
CA ILE A 238 8.30 -2.45 -2.50
C ILE A 238 8.49 -0.95 -2.71
N PRO A 239 9.74 -0.45 -2.91
CA PRO A 239 9.97 0.95 -3.21
C PRO A 239 9.23 1.43 -4.46
N VAL A 240 8.71 2.66 -4.43
CA VAL A 240 7.98 3.28 -5.54
C VAL A 240 8.80 3.36 -6.83
N LYS A 241 10.12 3.35 -6.74
CA LYS A 241 11.06 3.24 -7.86
C LYS A 241 10.67 2.12 -8.83
N TYR A 242 10.31 0.94 -8.31
CA TYR A 242 9.94 -0.19 -9.15
C TYR A 242 8.57 -0.02 -9.80
N LEU A 243 7.66 0.69 -9.14
CA LEU A 243 6.41 1.09 -9.80
C LEU A 243 6.66 2.03 -10.98
N HIS A 244 7.55 3.02 -10.84
CA HIS A 244 7.95 3.88 -11.96
C HIS A 244 8.52 3.06 -13.13
N GLN A 245 9.32 2.03 -12.87
CA GLN A 245 9.85 1.14 -13.91
C GLN A 245 8.75 0.35 -14.61
N VAL A 246 7.78 -0.19 -13.87
CA VAL A 246 6.63 -0.92 -14.45
C VAL A 246 5.77 0.01 -15.30
N LEU A 247 5.45 1.21 -14.80
CA LEU A 247 4.68 2.21 -15.54
C LEU A 247 5.37 2.58 -16.87
N LYS A 248 6.68 2.84 -16.82
CA LYS A 248 7.48 3.15 -18.02
C LYS A 248 7.53 1.99 -19.01
N ALA A 249 7.73 0.75 -18.53
CA ALA A 249 7.79 -0.44 -19.38
C ALA A 249 6.49 -0.73 -20.12
N HIS A 250 5.35 -0.29 -19.57
CA HIS A 250 4.02 -0.46 -20.16
C HIS A 250 3.44 0.82 -20.79
N ASN A 251 4.25 1.89 -20.94
CA ASN A 251 3.84 3.19 -21.51
C ASN A 251 2.61 3.81 -20.80
N ILE A 252 2.48 3.60 -19.48
CA ILE A 252 1.41 4.19 -18.68
C ILE A 252 1.86 5.54 -18.18
N ALA A 253 1.30 6.62 -18.75
CA ALA A 253 1.51 7.99 -18.31
C ALA A 253 0.65 8.31 -17.08
N ILE A 254 1.24 8.97 -16.06
CA ILE A 254 0.59 9.37 -14.81
C ILE A 254 0.88 10.83 -14.47
#